data_6f08b93200c8c5533f0a1ea7ffe485a6
#
_entry.id   6f08b93200c8c5533f0a1ea7ffe485a6
#
_cell.length_a   1.000
_cell.length_b   1.000
_cell.length_c   1.000
_cell.angle_alpha   90.00
_cell.angle_beta   90.00
_cell.angle_gamma   90.00
#
_symmetry.space_group_name_H-M   'P 1'
#
loop_
_entity.id
_entity.type
_entity.pdbx_description
1 polymer ?
#
loop_
_entity_poly.entity_id
_entity_poly.type
_entity_poly.pdbx_seq_one_letter_code
_entity_poly.pdbx_strand_id
1 'polypeptide(L)'
;MLVQRHQDRVFNLAYQVVRNREDALDVAQEAFVKAYASLPGFKGDASFTTWMHRIVVNLALDCLRRQRRGDPTVYDDRLAVSDEAAQSLAAPDDPETALETRQVRSLLGRGIQALRPAHRAVLILREIEGSSYEEIARAVGCSLGTVTSRLFYVRRKLQKVLRPNLDDLR
;
A
#
# COMPACT_ATOMS: atom_id res chain seq x y z
N MET A 1 15.36 0.26 20.30
CA MET A 1 15.63 1.32 19.30
C MET A 1 14.39 1.54 18.42
N LEU A 2 14.10 2.79 17.99
CA LEU A 2 12.92 3.11 17.14
C LEU A 2 12.92 2.33 15.81
N VAL A 3 14.08 2.19 15.16
CA VAL A 3 14.21 1.45 13.89
C VAL A 3 13.73 0.01 14.04
N GLN A 4 14.22 -0.73 15.03
CA GLN A 4 13.84 -2.14 15.24
C GLN A 4 12.33 -2.32 15.49
N ARG A 5 11.70 -1.34 16.14
CA ARG A 5 10.27 -1.37 16.44
C ARG A 5 9.38 -1.11 15.21
N HIS A 6 9.89 -0.37 14.24
CA HIS A 6 9.10 0.10 13.10
C HIS A 6 9.56 -0.46 11.75
N GLN A 7 10.69 -1.19 11.68
CA GLN A 7 11.28 -1.63 10.41
C GLN A 7 10.32 -2.48 9.58
N ASP A 8 9.66 -3.47 10.20
CA ASP A 8 8.75 -4.37 9.49
C ASP A 8 7.53 -3.62 8.95
N ARG A 9 6.98 -2.70 9.76
CA ARG A 9 5.83 -1.88 9.34
C ARG A 9 6.19 -0.93 8.21
N VAL A 10 7.36 -0.29 8.27
CA VAL A 10 7.87 0.59 7.22
C VAL A 10 8.12 -0.17 5.93
N PHE A 11 8.78 -1.33 6.02
CA PHE A 11 9.00 -2.20 4.88
C PHE A 11 7.68 -2.68 4.27
N ASN A 12 6.75 -3.17 5.09
CA ASN A 12 5.46 -3.67 4.63
C ASN A 12 4.65 -2.56 3.92
N LEU A 13 4.61 -1.35 4.48
CA LEU A 13 3.96 -0.21 3.85
C LEU A 13 4.60 0.13 2.49
N ALA A 14 5.93 0.21 2.44
CA ALA A 14 6.67 0.44 1.20
C ALA A 14 6.34 -0.65 0.16
N TYR A 15 6.45 -1.93 0.56
CA TYR A 15 6.19 -3.07 -0.32
C TYR A 15 4.75 -3.08 -0.87
N GLN A 16 3.77 -2.78 -0.04
CA GLN A 16 2.37 -2.71 -0.49
C GLN A 16 2.16 -1.61 -1.54
N VAL A 17 2.93 -0.52 -1.49
CA VAL A 17 2.83 0.58 -2.47
C VAL A 17 3.63 0.27 -3.73
N VAL A 18 4.92 -0.11 -3.62
CA VAL A 18 5.81 -0.30 -4.79
C VAL A 18 5.65 -1.67 -5.45
N ARG A 19 5.30 -2.72 -4.68
CA ARG A 19 5.06 -4.09 -5.14
C ARG A 19 6.31 -4.77 -5.72
N ASN A 20 7.48 -4.31 -5.37
CA ASN A 20 8.77 -4.91 -5.64
C ASN A 20 9.58 -4.94 -4.34
N ARG A 21 10.23 -6.07 -4.03
CA ARG A 21 10.94 -6.27 -2.76
C ARG A 21 12.19 -5.41 -2.66
N GLU A 22 12.96 -5.31 -3.73
CA GLU A 22 14.20 -4.51 -3.76
C GLU A 22 13.88 -3.02 -3.60
N ASP A 23 12.93 -2.51 -4.38
CA ASP A 23 12.46 -1.13 -4.26
C ASP A 23 11.91 -0.84 -2.85
N ALA A 24 11.20 -1.79 -2.25
CA ALA A 24 10.65 -1.63 -0.91
C ALA A 24 11.75 -1.54 0.16
N LEU A 25 12.82 -2.32 0.02
CA LEU A 25 13.98 -2.24 0.90
C LEU A 25 14.68 -0.88 0.77
N ASP A 26 14.91 -0.41 -0.45
CA ASP A 26 15.52 0.88 -0.72
C ASP A 26 14.67 2.03 -0.16
N VAL A 27 13.36 1.99 -0.41
CA VAL A 27 12.42 2.98 0.14
C VAL A 27 12.41 2.95 1.67
N ALA A 28 12.43 1.78 2.29
CA ALA A 28 12.45 1.65 3.74
C ALA A 28 13.74 2.21 4.34
N GLN A 29 14.89 1.91 3.75
CA GLN A 29 16.18 2.47 4.19
C GLN A 29 16.20 3.99 4.05
N GLU A 30 15.84 4.52 2.88
CA GLU A 30 15.78 5.97 2.64
C GLU A 30 14.79 6.65 3.60
N ALA A 31 13.66 6.01 3.91
CA ALA A 31 12.68 6.52 4.87
C ALA A 31 13.27 6.70 6.28
N PHE A 32 14.07 5.74 6.77
CA PHE A 32 14.72 5.89 8.05
C PHE A 32 15.81 6.96 8.06
N VAL A 33 16.59 7.09 6.97
CA VAL A 33 17.57 8.16 6.82
C VAL A 33 16.88 9.54 6.84
N LYS A 34 15.81 9.72 6.07
CA LYS A 34 15.03 10.97 6.06
C LYS A 34 14.35 11.24 7.40
N ALA A 35 13.81 10.21 8.04
CA ALA A 35 13.20 10.35 9.36
C ALA A 35 14.24 10.82 10.39
N TYR A 36 15.43 10.23 10.40
CA TYR A 36 16.50 10.65 11.29
C TYR A 36 16.91 12.10 11.06
N ALA A 37 17.13 12.48 9.81
CA ALA A 37 17.51 13.84 9.44
C ALA A 37 16.44 14.89 9.78
N SER A 38 15.15 14.50 9.72
CA SER A 38 14.01 15.39 9.97
C SER A 38 13.50 15.35 11.41
N LEU A 39 14.04 14.46 12.24
CA LEU A 39 13.61 14.27 13.64
C LEU A 39 13.70 15.54 14.49
N PRO A 40 14.74 16.40 14.37
CA PRO A 40 14.80 17.65 15.11
C PRO A 40 13.65 18.61 14.83
N GLY A 41 13.03 18.51 13.63
CA GLY A 41 11.87 19.32 13.23
C GLY A 41 10.52 18.68 13.52
N PHE A 42 10.49 17.48 14.08
CA PHE A 42 9.25 16.80 14.44
C PHE A 42 8.59 17.44 15.66
N LYS A 43 7.51 18.20 15.44
CA LYS A 43 6.81 18.97 16.47
C LYS A 43 5.78 18.18 17.28
N GLY A 44 5.50 16.92 16.91
CA GLY A 44 4.50 16.09 17.59
C GLY A 44 3.04 16.41 17.24
N ASP A 45 2.79 17.23 16.21
CA ASP A 45 1.42 17.58 15.75
C ASP A 45 0.64 16.37 15.19
N ALA A 46 1.33 15.28 14.91
CA ALA A 46 0.78 13.99 14.55
C ALA A 46 1.54 12.88 15.28
N SER A 47 0.98 11.66 15.32
CA SER A 47 1.73 10.52 15.84
C SER A 47 3.01 10.27 15.03
N PHE A 48 4.05 9.72 15.67
CA PHE A 48 5.28 9.32 14.97
C PHE A 48 4.97 8.39 13.79
N THR A 49 4.02 7.48 13.98
CA THR A 49 3.59 6.55 12.93
C THR A 49 3.00 7.28 11.73
N THR A 50 2.08 8.22 11.93
CA THR A 50 1.48 9.03 10.86
C THR A 50 2.53 9.84 10.11
N TRP A 51 3.47 10.43 10.84
CA TRP A 51 4.59 11.18 10.25
C TRP A 51 5.50 10.26 9.41
N MET A 52 5.82 9.08 9.92
CA MET A 52 6.62 8.09 9.21
C MET A 52 5.91 7.57 7.96
N HIS A 53 4.61 7.29 8.01
CA HIS A 53 3.80 6.90 6.86
C HIS A 53 3.87 7.93 5.73
N ARG A 54 3.85 9.22 6.06
CA ARG A 54 4.02 10.30 5.08
C ARG A 54 5.37 10.20 4.37
N ILE A 55 6.45 9.97 5.11
CA ILE A 55 7.80 9.84 4.53
C ILE A 55 7.85 8.64 3.58
N VAL A 56 7.39 7.46 4.04
CA VAL A 56 7.42 6.21 3.27
C VAL A 56 6.59 6.32 1.99
N VAL A 57 5.34 6.80 2.09
CA VAL A 57 4.45 6.91 0.92
C VAL A 57 4.99 7.87 -0.12
N ASN A 58 5.54 9.02 0.30
CA ASN A 58 6.15 9.96 -0.64
C ASN A 58 7.33 9.34 -1.38
N LEU A 59 8.23 8.64 -0.67
CA LEU A 59 9.36 7.95 -1.27
C LEU A 59 8.91 6.83 -2.22
N ALA A 60 7.93 6.04 -1.82
CA ALA A 60 7.39 4.97 -2.65
C ALA A 60 6.77 5.50 -3.95
N LEU A 61 5.98 6.59 -3.87
CA LEU A 61 5.40 7.23 -5.04
C LEU A 61 6.46 7.87 -5.93
N ASP A 62 7.51 8.45 -5.35
CA ASP A 62 8.64 9.03 -6.10
C ASP A 62 9.48 7.94 -6.79
N CYS A 63 9.70 6.80 -6.14
CA CYS A 63 10.33 5.63 -6.72
C CYS A 63 9.58 5.18 -7.99
N LEU A 64 8.28 4.97 -7.90
CA LEU A 64 7.44 4.58 -9.02
C LEU A 64 7.37 5.64 -10.14
N ARG A 65 7.43 6.93 -9.81
CA ARG A 65 7.51 8.02 -10.83
C ARG A 65 8.84 7.99 -11.57
N ARG A 66 9.96 7.73 -10.87
CA ARG A 66 11.29 7.63 -11.49
C ARG A 66 11.37 6.48 -12.48
N GLN A 67 10.86 5.31 -12.08
CA GLN A 67 10.81 4.12 -12.96
C GLN A 67 10.01 4.40 -14.24
N ARG A 68 8.86 5.04 -14.14
CA ARG A 68 8.05 5.41 -15.31
C ARG A 68 8.74 6.38 -16.28
N ARG A 69 9.60 7.27 -15.78
CA ARG A 69 10.37 8.20 -16.64
C ARG A 69 11.52 7.52 -17.36
N GLY A 70 12.07 6.45 -16.78
CA GLY A 70 13.14 5.65 -17.37
C GLY A 70 12.65 4.65 -18.41
N ASP A 71 11.39 4.21 -18.34
CA ASP A 71 10.79 3.27 -19.30
C ASP A 71 9.33 3.64 -19.60
N PRO A 72 9.04 4.34 -20.72
CA PRO A 72 7.70 4.71 -21.12
C PRO A 72 6.79 3.50 -21.44
N THR A 73 7.35 2.31 -21.64
CA THR A 73 6.63 1.10 -22.03
C THR A 73 6.06 0.33 -20.83
N VAL A 74 6.43 0.68 -19.58
CA VAL A 74 5.93 0.03 -18.34
C VAL A 74 4.46 0.42 -18.03
N TYR A 75 3.66 0.73 -19.03
CA TYR A 75 2.20 0.82 -18.91
C TYR A 75 1.54 -0.50 -19.30
N ASP A 76 2.28 -1.62 -19.31
CA ASP A 76 1.72 -2.92 -19.58
C ASP A 76 1.22 -3.58 -18.28
N ASP A 77 -0.02 -4.05 -18.33
CA ASP A 77 -0.81 -4.70 -17.27
C ASP A 77 -0.21 -6.06 -16.78
N ARG A 78 1.08 -6.30 -17.04
CA ARG A 78 1.75 -7.60 -16.84
C ARG A 78 2.80 -7.59 -15.74
N LEU A 79 2.53 -6.96 -14.61
CA LEU A 79 3.38 -7.23 -13.43
C LEU A 79 2.97 -8.59 -12.85
N ALA A 80 3.87 -9.55 -13.04
CA ALA A 80 3.74 -10.91 -12.52
C ALA A 80 3.33 -10.88 -11.04
N VAL A 81 2.25 -11.58 -10.74
CA VAL A 81 1.77 -11.81 -9.39
C VAL A 81 2.79 -12.71 -8.69
N SER A 82 3.66 -12.14 -7.85
CA SER A 82 4.36 -12.97 -6.88
C SER A 82 3.37 -13.26 -5.75
N ASP A 83 3.04 -14.53 -5.57
CA ASP A 83 2.11 -15.05 -4.55
C ASP A 83 2.56 -14.80 -3.10
N GLU A 84 3.78 -14.29 -2.89
CA GLU A 84 4.36 -14.05 -1.57
C GLU A 84 3.62 -13.00 -0.74
N ALA A 85 2.93 -12.05 -1.38
CA ALA A 85 2.19 -11.00 -0.67
C ALA A 85 0.87 -11.49 -0.04
N ALA A 86 0.38 -12.67 -0.46
CA ALA A 86 -0.86 -13.25 0.05
C ALA A 86 -0.68 -13.99 1.39
N GLN A 87 0.56 -14.29 1.79
CA GLN A 87 0.86 -15.17 2.92
C GLN A 87 0.89 -14.49 4.28
N SER A 88 0.78 -13.16 4.36
CA SER A 88 0.92 -12.40 5.62
C SER A 88 -0.36 -12.29 6.48
N LEU A 89 -1.44 -12.96 6.12
CA LEU A 89 -2.66 -12.99 6.94
C LEU A 89 -2.87 -14.40 7.49
N ALA A 90 -3.15 -14.51 8.78
CA ALA A 90 -3.31 -15.77 9.50
C ALA A 90 -4.15 -16.80 8.74
N ALA A 91 -3.68 -18.06 8.71
CA ALA A 91 -4.34 -19.16 8.03
C ALA A 91 -5.61 -19.54 8.79
N PRO A 92 -6.75 -19.82 8.11
CA PRO A 92 -7.91 -20.43 8.72
C PRO A 92 -7.63 -21.91 9.06
N ASP A 93 -8.21 -22.42 10.13
CA ASP A 93 -7.99 -23.76 10.68
C ASP A 93 -8.66 -24.89 9.86
N ASP A 94 -9.49 -24.57 8.85
CA ASP A 94 -10.22 -25.52 8.03
C ASP A 94 -9.75 -25.52 6.57
N PRO A 95 -9.42 -26.70 5.93
CA PRO A 95 -8.86 -26.79 4.58
C PRO A 95 -9.78 -26.25 3.48
N GLU A 96 -11.10 -26.43 3.60
CA GLU A 96 -12.07 -26.01 2.57
C GLU A 96 -12.25 -24.50 2.61
N THR A 97 -12.42 -23.92 3.77
CA THR A 97 -12.42 -22.46 4.03
C THR A 97 -11.07 -21.82 3.66
N ALA A 98 -9.97 -22.59 3.78
CA ALA A 98 -8.62 -22.13 3.38
C ALA A 98 -8.49 -21.92 1.88
N LEU A 99 -9.09 -22.79 1.05
CA LEU A 99 -9.06 -22.70 -0.42
C LEU A 99 -9.84 -21.48 -0.91
N GLU A 100 -11.07 -21.30 -0.44
CA GLU A 100 -11.93 -20.15 -0.77
C GLU A 100 -11.26 -18.84 -0.34
N THR A 101 -10.73 -18.79 0.87
CA THR A 101 -10.01 -17.62 1.39
C THR A 101 -8.78 -17.29 0.55
N ARG A 102 -8.02 -18.28 0.07
CA ARG A 102 -6.86 -18.09 -0.83
C ARG A 102 -7.28 -17.53 -2.18
N GLN A 103 -8.38 -18.03 -2.76
CA GLN A 103 -8.90 -17.51 -4.04
C GLN A 103 -9.32 -16.05 -3.92
N VAL A 104 -10.11 -15.70 -2.88
CA VAL A 104 -10.54 -14.31 -2.62
C VAL A 104 -9.33 -13.40 -2.36
N ARG A 105 -8.33 -13.84 -1.60
CA ARG A 105 -7.10 -13.09 -1.34
C ARG A 105 -6.30 -12.86 -2.63
N SER A 106 -6.17 -13.88 -3.48
CA SER A 106 -5.48 -13.76 -4.77
C SER A 106 -6.19 -12.75 -5.69
N LEU A 107 -7.52 -12.83 -5.77
CA LEU A 107 -8.34 -11.89 -6.54
C LEU A 107 -8.21 -10.46 -6.02
N LEU A 108 -8.28 -10.28 -4.71
CA LEU A 108 -8.11 -8.98 -4.06
C LEU A 108 -6.70 -8.42 -4.33
N GLY A 109 -5.67 -9.27 -4.19
CA GLY A 109 -4.29 -8.91 -4.50
C GLY A 109 -4.11 -8.40 -5.92
N ARG A 110 -4.65 -9.12 -6.91
CA ARG A 110 -4.64 -8.70 -8.33
C ARG A 110 -5.42 -7.39 -8.54
N GLY A 111 -6.59 -7.26 -7.91
CA GLY A 111 -7.37 -6.02 -7.96
C GLY A 111 -6.61 -4.80 -7.42
N ILE A 112 -5.89 -4.97 -6.30
CA ILE A 112 -5.06 -3.93 -5.71
C ILE A 112 -3.84 -3.61 -6.59
N GLN A 113 -3.22 -4.62 -7.20
CA GLN A 113 -2.10 -4.42 -8.13
C GLN A 113 -2.49 -3.59 -9.35
N ALA A 114 -3.68 -3.82 -9.90
CA ALA A 114 -4.22 -3.07 -11.03
C ALA A 114 -4.63 -1.62 -10.70
N LEU A 115 -4.45 -1.16 -9.46
CA LEU A 115 -4.66 0.23 -9.08
C LEU A 115 -3.46 1.09 -9.46
N ARG A 116 -3.75 2.34 -9.86
CA ARG A 116 -2.68 3.36 -9.98
C ARG A 116 -2.00 3.57 -8.62
N PRO A 117 -0.69 3.82 -8.55
CA PRO A 117 0.05 3.93 -7.29
C PRO A 117 -0.59 4.87 -6.26
N ALA A 118 -1.04 6.05 -6.69
CA ALA A 118 -1.69 7.00 -5.78
C ALA A 118 -3.04 6.50 -5.22
N HIS A 119 -3.79 5.69 -5.98
CA HIS A 119 -5.03 5.07 -5.51
C HIS A 119 -4.74 3.93 -4.53
N ARG A 120 -3.73 3.13 -4.82
CA ARG A 120 -3.25 2.05 -3.95
C ARG A 120 -2.76 2.60 -2.61
N ALA A 121 -1.93 3.66 -2.63
CA ALA A 121 -1.46 4.30 -1.41
C ALA A 121 -2.61 4.79 -0.50
N VAL A 122 -3.63 5.44 -1.08
CA VAL A 122 -4.81 5.91 -0.34
C VAL A 122 -5.59 4.74 0.26
N LEU A 123 -5.76 3.64 -0.47
CA LEU A 123 -6.42 2.43 0.02
C LEU A 123 -5.66 1.83 1.22
N ILE A 124 -4.35 1.65 1.08
CA ILE A 124 -3.50 1.04 2.10
C ILE A 124 -3.52 1.88 3.38
N LEU A 125 -3.32 3.19 3.26
CA LEU A 125 -3.36 4.10 4.40
C LEU A 125 -4.72 4.06 5.12
N ARG A 126 -5.82 3.93 4.38
CA ARG A 126 -7.16 3.89 4.98
C ARG A 126 -7.49 2.55 5.61
N GLU A 127 -7.38 1.46 4.84
CA GLU A 127 -7.93 0.15 5.23
C GLU A 127 -6.95 -0.70 6.06
N ILE A 128 -5.64 -0.48 5.88
CA ILE A 128 -4.61 -1.26 6.60
C ILE A 128 -4.02 -0.45 7.74
N GLU A 129 -3.64 0.81 7.50
CA GLU A 129 -3.00 1.65 8.49
C GLU A 129 -4.00 2.45 9.35
N GLY A 130 -5.28 2.46 9.00
CA GLY A 130 -6.34 3.10 9.76
C GLY A 130 -6.27 4.63 9.80
N SER A 131 -5.53 5.26 8.86
CA SER A 131 -5.34 6.70 8.81
C SER A 131 -6.65 7.46 8.56
N SER A 132 -6.79 8.66 9.14
CA SER A 132 -7.89 9.57 8.83
C SER A 132 -7.76 10.16 7.42
N TYR A 133 -8.82 10.70 6.87
CA TYR A 133 -8.79 11.32 5.53
C TYR A 133 -7.83 12.51 5.48
N GLU A 134 -7.75 13.28 6.57
CA GLU A 134 -6.82 14.41 6.74
C GLU A 134 -5.37 13.94 6.75
N GLU A 135 -5.07 12.85 7.45
CA GLU A 135 -3.74 12.24 7.50
C GLU A 135 -3.33 11.72 6.11
N ILE A 136 -4.25 11.03 5.41
CA ILE A 136 -4.05 10.55 4.05
C ILE A 136 -3.80 11.72 3.09
N ALA A 137 -4.61 12.78 3.16
CA ALA A 137 -4.46 13.97 2.32
C ALA A 137 -3.06 14.59 2.49
N ARG A 138 -2.60 14.72 3.73
CA ARG A 138 -1.24 15.19 4.05
C ARG A 138 -0.15 14.23 3.57
N ALA A 139 -0.35 12.92 3.75
CA ALA A 139 0.64 11.91 3.37
C ALA A 139 0.83 11.81 1.86
N VAL A 140 -0.26 11.87 1.09
CA VAL A 140 -0.23 11.72 -0.38
C VAL A 140 -0.08 13.06 -1.10
N GLY A 141 -0.19 14.19 -0.38
CA GLY A 141 -0.06 15.54 -0.94
C GLY A 141 -1.23 15.92 -1.86
N CYS A 142 -2.48 15.69 -1.41
CA CYS A 142 -3.67 16.02 -2.18
C CYS A 142 -4.79 16.58 -1.27
N SER A 143 -5.89 17.07 -1.87
CA SER A 143 -7.04 17.57 -1.12
C SER A 143 -7.88 16.43 -0.51
N LEU A 144 -8.67 16.73 0.52
CA LEU A 144 -9.66 15.80 1.10
C LEU A 144 -10.65 15.27 0.06
N GLY A 145 -11.13 16.14 -0.83
CA GLY A 145 -12.01 15.74 -1.93
C GLY A 145 -11.35 14.73 -2.86
N THR A 146 -10.04 14.87 -3.11
CA THR A 146 -9.26 13.90 -3.89
C THR A 146 -9.13 12.57 -3.17
N VAL A 147 -8.93 12.55 -1.85
CA VAL A 147 -8.90 11.31 -1.06
C VAL A 147 -10.24 10.60 -1.16
N THR A 148 -11.34 11.31 -0.93
CA THR A 148 -12.70 10.77 -1.00
C THR A 148 -13.01 10.17 -2.38
N SER A 149 -12.71 10.91 -3.45
CA SER A 149 -12.96 10.43 -4.83
C SER A 149 -12.10 9.21 -5.20
N ARG A 150 -10.82 9.18 -4.76
CA ARG A 150 -9.93 8.02 -4.96
C ARG A 150 -10.43 6.79 -4.22
N LEU A 151 -10.84 6.91 -2.95
CA LEU A 151 -11.40 5.80 -2.17
C LEU A 151 -12.69 5.28 -2.79
N PHE A 152 -13.58 6.16 -3.22
CA PHE A 152 -14.80 5.77 -3.92
C PHE A 152 -14.50 4.96 -5.20
N TYR A 153 -13.59 5.47 -6.03
CA TYR A 153 -13.16 4.78 -7.25
C TYR A 153 -12.55 3.40 -6.97
N VAL A 154 -11.64 3.32 -5.98
CA VAL A 154 -10.98 2.08 -5.60
C VAL A 154 -11.98 1.04 -5.12
N ARG A 155 -12.85 1.41 -4.17
CA ARG A 155 -13.88 0.50 -3.64
C ARG A 155 -14.78 -0.02 -4.75
N ARG A 156 -15.22 0.84 -5.67
CA ARG A 156 -16.02 0.44 -6.81
C ARG A 156 -15.29 -0.49 -7.78
N LYS A 157 -13.98 -0.26 -8.00
CA LYS A 157 -13.16 -1.14 -8.84
C LYS A 157 -12.98 -2.51 -8.20
N LEU A 158 -12.66 -2.57 -6.91
CA LEU A 158 -12.51 -3.83 -6.17
C LEU A 158 -13.83 -4.61 -6.08
N GLN A 159 -14.95 -3.94 -5.85
CA GLN A 159 -16.28 -4.58 -5.88
C GLN A 159 -16.54 -5.27 -7.21
N LYS A 160 -16.21 -4.64 -8.35
CA LYS A 160 -16.38 -5.25 -9.67
C LYS A 160 -15.52 -6.51 -9.86
N VAL A 161 -14.32 -6.55 -9.25
CA VAL A 161 -13.43 -7.71 -9.33
C VAL A 161 -13.91 -8.85 -8.43
N LEU A 162 -14.46 -8.52 -7.26
CA LEU A 162 -14.87 -9.52 -6.26
C LEU A 162 -16.28 -10.08 -6.51
N ARG A 163 -17.19 -9.28 -7.05
CA ARG A 163 -18.62 -9.62 -7.17
C ARG A 163 -18.89 -10.93 -7.92
N PRO A 164 -18.30 -11.22 -9.09
CA PRO A 164 -18.54 -12.48 -9.79
C PRO A 164 -18.13 -13.71 -8.99
N ASN A 165 -17.09 -13.59 -8.17
CA ASN A 165 -16.53 -14.69 -7.40
C ASN A 165 -17.23 -14.89 -6.05
N LEU A 166 -17.93 -13.87 -5.54
CA LEU A 166 -18.74 -13.98 -4.32
C LEU A 166 -20.12 -14.62 -4.61
N ASP A 167 -20.60 -14.50 -5.83
CA ASP A 167 -21.85 -15.15 -6.25
C ASP A 167 -21.65 -16.65 -6.51
N ASP A 168 -20.42 -17.08 -6.85
CA ASP A 168 -20.03 -18.49 -7.03
C ASP A 168 -19.77 -19.22 -5.69
N LEU A 169 -19.61 -18.47 -4.57
CA LEU A 169 -19.37 -19.00 -3.21
C LEU A 169 -20.66 -19.11 -2.38
N ARG A 170 -21.84 -18.90 -2.97
CA ARG A 170 -23.17 -19.07 -2.34
C ARG A 170 -23.86 -20.33 -2.83
#